data_b6fbb1deeead53b1f703ed5331da917d
#
_entry.id   b6fbb1deeead53b1f703ed5331da917d
#
_cell.length_a   1.000
_cell.length_b   1.000
_cell.length_c   1.000
_cell.angle_alpha   90.00
_cell.angle_beta   90.00
_cell.angle_gamma   90.00
#
_symmetry.space_group_name_H-M   'P 1'
#
loop_
_entity.id
_entity.type
_entity.pdbx_description
1 polymer ?
#
loop_
_entity_poly.entity_id
_entity_poly.type
_entity_poly.pdbx_seq_one_letter_code
_entity_poly.pdbx_strand_id
1 'polypeptide(L)'
;HEGAKTDWFLKEVLLLQSRVLRKLDNMSKSIFALIEEGHCFSGCLFEMTLTGDRSYMFLDEDEKNCFYLNNSNKGLHKMANGLSRLESRFLGTPDAIEEAFDEAKNGPITAEQAEELGLVTASPDDIDYEDEVRIAVEERLSYSPDALTGMEQNLRFGGVESAESKIYGRLSAWQNWIFQRPNAVGEKGALTMYESPERPQFDYRRT
;
A
#
# COMPACT_ATOMS: atom_id res chain seq x y z
N HIS A 1 -0.37 -0.28 -24.47
CA HIS A 1 -1.85 -0.16 -24.32
C HIS A 1 -2.56 -0.11 -25.68
N GLU A 2 -2.12 0.70 -26.65
CA GLU A 2 -2.75 0.76 -27.97
C GLU A 2 -2.68 -0.57 -28.73
N GLY A 3 -1.54 -1.26 -28.70
CA GLY A 3 -1.38 -2.57 -29.30
C GLY A 3 -2.37 -3.63 -28.78
N ALA A 4 -2.76 -3.54 -27.52
CA ALA A 4 -3.74 -4.47 -26.92
C ALA A 4 -5.18 -4.28 -27.42
N LYS A 5 -5.46 -3.24 -28.19
CA LYS A 5 -6.77 -3.08 -28.86
C LYS A 5 -6.91 -4.01 -30.06
N THR A 6 -5.81 -4.37 -30.70
CA THR A 6 -5.76 -5.19 -31.92
C THR A 6 -5.09 -6.54 -31.73
N ASP A 7 -4.23 -6.68 -30.73
CA ASP A 7 -3.48 -7.89 -30.41
C ASP A 7 -4.05 -8.55 -29.15
N TRP A 8 -4.60 -9.74 -29.31
CA TRP A 8 -5.21 -10.50 -28.21
C TRP A 8 -4.19 -10.90 -27.14
N PHE A 9 -2.95 -11.22 -27.53
CA PHE A 9 -1.92 -11.63 -26.57
C PHE A 9 -1.50 -10.46 -25.67
N LEU A 10 -1.28 -9.28 -26.23
CA LEU A 10 -1.01 -8.07 -25.46
C LEU A 10 -2.17 -7.73 -24.52
N LYS A 11 -3.40 -7.95 -24.97
CA LYS A 11 -4.59 -7.78 -24.12
C LYS A 11 -4.56 -8.72 -22.91
N GLU A 12 -4.25 -10.02 -23.13
CA GLU A 12 -4.14 -10.99 -22.03
C GLU A 12 -3.00 -10.66 -21.06
N VAL A 13 -1.86 -10.14 -21.56
CA VAL A 13 -0.77 -9.67 -20.69
C VAL A 13 -1.23 -8.53 -19.77
N LEU A 14 -1.94 -7.52 -20.30
CA LEU A 14 -2.48 -6.43 -19.49
C LEU A 14 -3.51 -6.90 -18.46
N LEU A 15 -4.37 -7.84 -18.87
CA LEU A 15 -5.35 -8.43 -17.95
C LEU A 15 -4.67 -9.26 -16.84
N LEU A 16 -3.59 -9.97 -17.16
CA LEU A 16 -2.79 -10.69 -16.18
C LEU A 16 -2.13 -9.73 -15.19
N GLN A 17 -1.49 -8.66 -15.67
CA GLN A 17 -0.90 -7.62 -14.81
C GLN A 17 -1.94 -7.04 -13.86
N SER A 18 -3.13 -6.68 -14.37
CA SER A 18 -4.22 -6.16 -13.54
C SER A 18 -4.69 -7.17 -12.49
N ARG A 19 -4.74 -8.49 -12.83
CA ARG A 19 -5.10 -9.53 -11.85
C ARG A 19 -4.02 -9.69 -10.77
N VAL A 20 -2.75 -9.64 -11.13
CA VAL A 20 -1.63 -9.73 -10.18
C VAL A 20 -1.64 -8.55 -9.20
N LEU A 21 -1.77 -7.33 -9.72
CA LEU A 21 -1.85 -6.13 -8.88
C LEU A 21 -3.06 -6.17 -7.93
N ARG A 22 -4.24 -6.59 -8.42
CA ARG A 22 -5.42 -6.78 -7.54
C ARG A 22 -5.21 -7.85 -6.48
N LYS A 23 -4.39 -8.88 -6.77
CA LYS A 23 -4.04 -9.87 -5.76
C LYS A 23 -3.16 -9.27 -4.66
N LEU A 24 -2.23 -8.37 -5.01
CA LEU A 24 -1.46 -7.61 -4.02
C LEU A 24 -2.36 -6.70 -3.18
N ASP A 25 -3.27 -5.94 -3.81
CA ASP A 25 -4.25 -5.11 -3.09
C ASP A 25 -5.06 -5.90 -2.05
N ASN A 26 -5.33 -7.18 -2.31
CA ASN A 26 -6.14 -8.06 -1.44
C ASN A 26 -5.31 -8.93 -0.48
N MET A 27 -4.00 -8.73 -0.39
CA MET A 27 -3.19 -9.47 0.57
C MET A 27 -3.53 -9.07 2.00
N SER A 28 -3.56 -10.07 2.89
CA SER A 28 -3.83 -9.87 4.32
C SER A 28 -2.60 -9.39 5.11
N LYS A 29 -1.43 -9.35 4.48
CA LYS A 29 -0.16 -8.98 5.13
C LYS A 29 0.21 -7.55 4.78
N SER A 30 0.87 -6.88 5.72
CA SER A 30 1.48 -5.57 5.47
C SER A 30 2.53 -5.68 4.37
N ILE A 31 2.50 -4.75 3.43
CA ILE A 31 3.43 -4.65 2.32
C ILE A 31 4.18 -3.34 2.46
N PHE A 32 5.49 -3.41 2.57
CA PHE A 32 6.36 -2.24 2.52
C PHE A 32 7.10 -2.23 1.18
N ALA A 33 7.02 -1.13 0.46
CA ALA A 33 7.80 -0.90 -0.74
C ALA A 33 9.09 -0.17 -0.37
N LEU A 34 10.23 -0.84 -0.54
CA LEU A 34 11.54 -0.25 -0.37
C LEU A 34 12.10 0.11 -1.75
N ILE A 35 12.34 1.39 -1.96
CA ILE A 35 12.73 1.95 -3.24
C ILE A 35 14.18 2.42 -3.09
N GLU A 36 15.10 1.60 -3.60
CA GLU A 36 16.55 1.78 -3.46
C GLU A 36 17.21 1.84 -4.85
N GLU A 37 18.47 2.18 -4.92
CA GLU A 37 19.21 2.23 -6.18
C GLU A 37 19.11 0.88 -6.93
N GLY A 38 18.92 0.95 -8.25
CA GLY A 38 18.79 -0.23 -9.11
C GLY A 38 17.38 -0.85 -9.16
N HIS A 39 16.38 -0.26 -8.50
CA HIS A 39 14.99 -0.70 -8.61
C HIS A 39 14.42 -0.50 -10.03
N CYS A 40 13.28 -1.13 -10.30
CA CYS A 40 12.55 -1.02 -11.57
C CYS A 40 11.12 -0.45 -11.41
N PHE A 41 10.83 0.28 -10.33
CA PHE A 41 9.52 0.82 -10.06
C PHE A 41 9.21 2.05 -10.92
N SER A 42 8.92 1.83 -12.19
CA SER A 42 8.56 2.89 -13.14
C SER A 42 7.39 2.47 -14.01
N GLY A 43 6.56 3.41 -14.43
CA GLY A 43 5.36 3.15 -15.23
C GLY A 43 4.45 2.11 -14.59
N CYS A 44 4.10 1.05 -15.30
CA CYS A 44 3.21 0.01 -14.75
C CYS A 44 3.80 -0.75 -13.54
N LEU A 45 5.14 -0.77 -13.38
CA LEU A 45 5.77 -1.38 -12.21
C LEU A 45 5.70 -0.47 -10.98
N PHE A 46 5.56 0.83 -11.16
CA PHE A 46 5.28 1.75 -10.04
C PHE A 46 3.95 1.45 -9.35
N GLU A 47 2.98 0.86 -10.05
CA GLU A 47 1.74 0.39 -9.41
C GLU A 47 2.01 -0.58 -8.24
N MET A 48 3.14 -1.29 -8.24
CA MET A 48 3.51 -2.19 -7.14
C MET A 48 3.84 -1.42 -5.86
N THR A 49 4.49 -0.26 -5.96
CA THR A 49 4.76 0.58 -4.78
C THR A 49 3.48 1.15 -4.19
N LEU A 50 2.50 1.45 -5.06
CA LEU A 50 1.19 1.96 -4.67
C LEU A 50 0.27 0.88 -4.05
N THR A 51 0.61 -0.42 -4.17
CA THR A 51 -0.08 -1.49 -3.43
C THR A 51 0.41 -1.61 -2.00
N GLY A 52 1.55 -1.00 -1.67
CA GLY A 52 2.15 -1.02 -0.36
C GLY A 52 1.37 -0.19 0.68
N ASP A 53 1.39 -0.65 1.92
CA ASP A 53 0.82 0.09 3.05
C ASP A 53 1.73 1.24 3.46
N ARG A 54 3.03 1.09 3.21
CA ARG A 54 4.05 2.13 3.31
C ARG A 54 5.07 1.98 2.18
N SER A 55 5.65 3.10 1.77
CA SER A 55 6.72 3.15 0.78
C SER A 55 7.83 4.07 1.27
N TYR A 56 9.05 3.55 1.32
CA TYR A 56 10.24 4.28 1.71
C TYR A 56 11.15 4.37 0.51
N MET A 57 11.52 5.58 0.15
CA MET A 57 12.41 5.84 -0.98
C MET A 57 13.71 6.44 -0.47
N PHE A 58 14.80 5.71 -0.66
CA PHE A 58 16.11 6.16 -0.20
C PHE A 58 16.51 7.47 -0.90
N LEU A 59 16.81 8.49 -0.11
CA LEU A 59 17.29 9.78 -0.60
C LEU A 59 18.81 9.69 -0.79
N ASP A 60 19.25 9.64 -2.04
CA ASP A 60 20.65 9.63 -2.40
C ASP A 60 21.12 11.04 -2.83
N GLU A 61 22.37 11.40 -2.50
CA GLU A 61 22.93 12.72 -2.80
C GLU A 61 23.02 13.00 -4.32
N ASP A 62 23.13 11.97 -5.13
CA ASP A 62 23.26 12.07 -6.59
C ASP A 62 21.91 12.07 -7.33
N GLU A 63 20.78 11.98 -6.63
CA GLU A 63 19.40 11.90 -7.16
C GLU A 63 19.21 10.78 -8.20
N LYS A 64 19.97 9.70 -8.09
CA LYS A 64 19.89 8.54 -9.03
C LYS A 64 18.69 7.65 -8.73
N ASN A 65 18.25 7.64 -7.45
CA ASN A 65 17.09 6.89 -7.02
C ASN A 65 15.82 7.64 -7.43
N CYS A 66 15.27 7.32 -8.57
CA CYS A 66 14.13 8.01 -9.15
C CYS A 66 13.21 7.03 -9.88
N PHE A 67 11.98 7.42 -10.14
CA PHE A 67 11.05 6.66 -10.97
C PHE A 67 10.32 7.53 -12.00
N TYR A 68 9.68 6.88 -12.97
CA TYR A 68 8.94 7.55 -14.05
C TYR A 68 7.45 7.23 -13.95
N LEU A 69 6.61 8.27 -13.90
CA LEU A 69 5.19 8.14 -14.14
C LEU A 69 4.90 8.23 -15.65
N ASN A 70 3.91 7.49 -16.09
CA ASN A 70 3.45 7.56 -17.47
C ASN A 70 1.94 7.27 -17.57
N ASN A 71 1.40 7.26 -18.78
CA ASN A 71 -0.03 7.07 -19.01
C ASN A 71 -0.58 5.73 -18.49
N SER A 72 0.25 4.73 -18.19
CA SER A 72 -0.23 3.48 -17.59
C SER A 72 -0.72 3.71 -16.15
N ASN A 73 -0.18 4.71 -15.45
CA ASN A 73 -0.56 5.07 -14.09
C ASN A 73 -1.88 5.87 -14.01
N LYS A 74 -2.42 6.30 -15.17
CA LYS A 74 -3.74 6.97 -15.26
C LYS A 74 -4.92 5.98 -15.27
N GLY A 75 -4.82 4.88 -14.52
CA GLY A 75 -5.93 3.95 -14.34
C GLY A 75 -6.01 2.80 -15.34
N LEU A 76 -4.88 2.41 -15.97
CA LEU A 76 -4.82 1.20 -16.80
C LEU A 76 -5.10 -0.06 -15.97
N HIS A 77 -4.61 -0.12 -14.75
CA HIS A 77 -4.72 -1.25 -13.84
C HIS A 77 -5.58 -0.91 -12.62
N LYS A 78 -6.88 -0.70 -12.82
CA LYS A 78 -7.80 -0.33 -11.73
C LYS A 78 -7.90 -1.41 -10.64
N MET A 79 -8.07 -0.95 -9.42
CA MET A 79 -8.39 -1.78 -8.24
C MET A 79 -9.78 -2.40 -8.35
N ALA A 80 -10.12 -3.30 -7.44
CA ALA A 80 -11.43 -3.98 -7.41
C ALA A 80 -12.61 -3.03 -7.18
N ASN A 81 -12.40 -1.88 -6.53
CA ASN A 81 -13.39 -0.83 -6.30
C ASN A 81 -13.58 0.12 -7.51
N GLY A 82 -12.84 -0.09 -8.60
CA GLY A 82 -12.93 0.71 -9.83
C GLY A 82 -12.06 1.97 -9.84
N LEU A 83 -11.36 2.30 -8.75
CA LEU A 83 -10.40 3.40 -8.69
C LEU A 83 -9.02 2.95 -9.20
N SER A 84 -8.22 3.88 -9.71
CA SER A 84 -6.78 3.69 -9.80
C SER A 84 -6.15 3.76 -8.40
N ARG A 85 -4.91 3.27 -8.25
CA ARG A 85 -4.21 3.36 -6.96
C ARG A 85 -3.87 4.80 -6.60
N LEU A 86 -3.59 5.64 -7.59
CA LEU A 86 -3.41 7.08 -7.38
C LEU A 86 -4.72 7.75 -6.92
N GLU A 87 -5.86 7.45 -7.57
CA GLU A 87 -7.17 7.95 -7.11
C GLU A 87 -7.49 7.50 -5.67
N SER A 88 -7.12 6.28 -5.30
CA SER A 88 -7.29 5.78 -3.93
C SER A 88 -6.36 6.48 -2.94
N ARG A 89 -5.10 6.72 -3.32
CA ARG A 89 -4.10 7.38 -2.49
C ARG A 89 -4.47 8.85 -2.22
N PHE A 90 -4.92 9.55 -3.26
CA PHE A 90 -5.26 10.97 -3.21
C PHE A 90 -6.76 11.22 -3.09
N LEU A 91 -7.50 10.32 -2.44
CA LEU A 91 -8.96 10.40 -2.35
C LEU A 91 -9.47 11.73 -1.77
N GLY A 92 -8.73 12.32 -0.82
CA GLY A 92 -9.04 13.61 -0.20
C GLY A 92 -8.46 14.83 -0.94
N THR A 93 -7.54 14.61 -1.87
CA THR A 93 -6.80 15.65 -2.60
C THR A 93 -6.59 15.25 -4.07
N PRO A 94 -7.68 15.11 -4.86
CA PRO A 94 -7.59 14.57 -6.23
C PRO A 94 -6.71 15.40 -7.17
N ASP A 95 -6.56 16.69 -6.92
CA ASP A 95 -5.73 17.60 -7.73
C ASP A 95 -4.23 17.23 -7.66
N ALA A 96 -3.78 16.61 -6.56
CA ALA A 96 -2.40 16.12 -6.41
C ALA A 96 -1.99 15.09 -7.47
N ILE A 97 -2.97 14.40 -8.08
CA ILE A 97 -2.69 13.47 -9.19
C ILE A 97 -2.20 14.24 -10.42
N GLU A 98 -2.84 15.35 -10.75
CA GLU A 98 -2.45 16.18 -11.90
C GLU A 98 -1.09 16.84 -11.63
N GLU A 99 -0.85 17.32 -10.40
CA GLU A 99 0.44 17.89 -10.00
C GLU A 99 1.59 16.87 -10.18
N ALA A 100 1.39 15.62 -9.73
CA ALA A 100 2.37 14.55 -9.91
C ALA A 100 2.65 14.24 -11.39
N PHE A 101 1.62 14.26 -12.25
CA PHE A 101 1.81 14.07 -13.70
C PHE A 101 2.42 15.26 -14.38
N ASP A 102 2.19 16.47 -13.90
CA ASP A 102 2.81 17.68 -14.44
C ASP A 102 4.30 17.71 -14.10
N GLU A 103 4.69 17.34 -12.87
CA GLU A 103 6.09 17.19 -12.50
C GLU A 103 6.78 16.09 -13.34
N ALA A 104 6.13 14.96 -13.54
CA ALA A 104 6.65 13.86 -14.36
C ALA A 104 6.90 14.23 -15.84
N LYS A 105 6.38 15.35 -16.34
CA LYS A 105 6.70 15.86 -17.69
C LYS A 105 8.08 16.48 -17.76
N ASN A 106 8.60 16.94 -16.61
CA ASN A 106 9.92 17.58 -16.52
C ASN A 106 11.05 16.55 -16.45
N GLY A 107 10.76 15.30 -16.11
CA GLY A 107 11.75 14.22 -16.00
C GLY A 107 11.34 13.12 -15.03
N PRO A 108 12.32 12.33 -14.57
CA PRO A 108 12.10 11.38 -13.50
C PRO A 108 11.76 12.11 -12.19
N ILE A 109 10.99 11.44 -11.33
CA ILE A 109 10.65 11.95 -10.01
C ILE A 109 11.69 11.44 -9.03
N THR A 110 12.39 12.35 -8.36
CA THR A 110 13.41 12.05 -7.34
C THR A 110 12.76 11.66 -6.01
N ALA A 111 13.55 11.21 -5.04
CA ALA A 111 13.06 10.80 -3.72
C ALA A 111 12.40 11.99 -2.97
N GLU A 112 13.05 13.16 -2.98
CA GLU A 112 12.52 14.38 -2.35
C GLU A 112 11.20 14.81 -3.00
N GLN A 113 11.15 14.89 -4.34
CA GLN A 113 9.92 15.19 -5.07
C GLN A 113 8.80 14.17 -4.82
N ALA A 114 9.15 12.89 -4.72
CA ALA A 114 8.18 11.84 -4.45
C ALA A 114 7.51 11.98 -3.08
N GLU A 115 8.25 12.42 -2.06
CA GLU A 115 7.72 12.71 -0.73
C GLU A 115 6.88 13.98 -0.74
N GLU A 116 7.37 15.08 -1.31
CA GLU A 116 6.62 16.34 -1.42
C GLU A 116 5.29 16.17 -2.15
N LEU A 117 5.27 15.38 -3.23
CA LEU A 117 4.07 15.04 -3.99
C LEU A 117 3.18 13.99 -3.30
N GLY A 118 3.60 13.43 -2.16
CA GLY A 118 2.87 12.39 -1.46
C GLY A 118 2.82 11.04 -2.19
N LEU A 119 3.72 10.79 -3.13
CA LEU A 119 3.80 9.52 -3.88
C LEU A 119 4.46 8.40 -3.09
N VAL A 120 5.30 8.74 -2.11
CA VAL A 120 5.87 7.81 -1.13
C VAL A 120 5.49 8.23 0.29
N THR A 121 5.74 7.37 1.26
CA THR A 121 5.45 7.65 2.68
C THR A 121 6.53 8.55 3.28
N ALA A 122 7.78 8.28 2.97
CA ALA A 122 8.94 9.04 3.42
C ALA A 122 10.14 8.80 2.49
N SER A 123 11.07 9.75 2.48
CA SER A 123 12.34 9.66 1.75
C SER A 123 13.54 9.93 2.68
N PRO A 124 13.82 9.01 3.61
CA PRO A 124 14.95 9.18 4.54
C PRO A 124 16.29 9.07 3.82
N ASP A 125 17.29 9.78 4.36
CA ASP A 125 18.68 9.76 3.90
C ASP A 125 19.45 8.50 4.35
N ASP A 126 20.74 8.46 4.07
CA ASP A 126 21.63 7.33 4.38
C ASP A 126 21.81 7.09 5.89
N ILE A 127 21.56 8.09 6.72
CA ILE A 127 21.68 7.97 8.18
C ILE A 127 20.43 7.31 8.77
N ASP A 128 19.25 7.72 8.28
CA ASP A 128 17.97 7.38 8.91
C ASP A 128 17.21 6.24 8.21
N TYR A 129 17.52 5.90 6.95
CA TYR A 129 16.75 4.95 6.14
C TYR A 129 16.58 3.58 6.78
N GLU A 130 17.67 2.94 7.20
CA GLU A 130 17.62 1.60 7.79
C GLU A 130 16.87 1.61 9.12
N ASP A 131 17.06 2.65 9.92
CA ASP A 131 16.40 2.78 11.23
C ASP A 131 14.91 3.05 11.10
N GLU A 132 14.48 3.92 10.19
CA GLU A 132 13.07 4.17 9.95
C GLU A 132 12.33 2.94 9.45
N VAL A 133 12.90 2.22 8.48
CA VAL A 133 12.33 0.95 7.99
C VAL A 133 12.26 -0.08 9.12
N ARG A 134 13.32 -0.23 9.91
CA ARG A 134 13.37 -1.15 11.04
C ARG A 134 12.29 -0.82 12.09
N ILE A 135 12.18 0.45 12.49
CA ILE A 135 11.19 0.91 13.46
C ILE A 135 9.77 0.62 12.96
N ALA A 136 9.49 0.92 11.69
CA ALA A 136 8.20 0.66 11.10
C ALA A 136 7.83 -0.84 11.07
N VAL A 137 8.80 -1.72 10.81
CA VAL A 137 8.61 -3.17 10.85
C VAL A 137 8.37 -3.64 12.30
N GLU A 138 9.17 -3.16 13.26
CA GLU A 138 9.02 -3.52 14.69
C GLU A 138 7.67 -3.07 15.24
N GLU A 139 7.21 -1.87 14.88
CA GLU A 139 5.88 -1.38 15.23
C GLU A 139 4.78 -2.31 14.71
N ARG A 140 4.84 -2.69 13.44
CA ARG A 140 3.89 -3.63 12.84
C ARG A 140 3.88 -4.99 13.52
N LEU A 141 5.05 -5.51 13.89
CA LEU A 141 5.18 -6.77 14.61
C LEU A 141 4.65 -6.71 16.04
N SER A 142 4.46 -5.54 16.62
CA SER A 142 3.86 -5.36 17.94
C SER A 142 2.34 -5.55 17.97
N TYR A 143 1.67 -5.47 16.81
CA TYR A 143 0.22 -5.61 16.70
C TYR A 143 -0.21 -7.05 16.41
N SER A 144 -1.45 -7.36 16.77
CA SER A 144 -2.08 -8.61 16.36
C SER A 144 -2.17 -8.69 14.83
N PRO A 145 -1.69 -9.76 14.19
CA PRO A 145 -1.77 -9.92 12.73
C PRO A 145 -3.22 -9.98 12.23
N ASP A 146 -4.16 -10.50 13.02
CA ASP A 146 -5.58 -10.49 12.68
C ASP A 146 -6.14 -9.05 12.69
N ALA A 147 -5.72 -8.23 13.66
CA ALA A 147 -6.13 -6.81 13.72
C ALA A 147 -5.54 -6.01 12.56
N LEU A 148 -4.28 -6.24 12.21
CA LEU A 148 -3.65 -5.61 11.05
C LEU A 148 -4.38 -5.97 9.74
N THR A 149 -4.75 -7.25 9.55
CA THR A 149 -5.54 -7.67 8.38
C THR A 149 -6.82 -6.84 8.23
N GLY A 150 -7.59 -6.70 9.32
CA GLY A 150 -8.83 -5.90 9.30
C GLY A 150 -8.58 -4.42 9.04
N MET A 151 -7.55 -3.84 9.66
CA MET A 151 -7.16 -2.44 9.50
C MET A 151 -6.76 -2.15 8.06
N GLU A 152 -5.86 -2.94 7.48
CA GLU A 152 -5.36 -2.75 6.12
C GLU A 152 -6.48 -2.87 5.08
N GLN A 153 -7.38 -3.85 5.22
CA GLN A 153 -8.53 -3.99 4.32
C GLN A 153 -9.49 -2.80 4.41
N ASN A 154 -9.65 -2.19 5.57
CA ASN A 154 -10.44 -0.98 5.71
C ASN A 154 -9.77 0.25 5.08
N LEU A 155 -8.44 0.35 5.13
CA LEU A 155 -7.69 1.48 4.59
C LEU A 155 -7.48 1.39 3.08
N ARG A 156 -7.09 0.21 2.56
CA ARG A 156 -6.78 0.00 1.13
C ARG A 156 -7.98 0.24 0.21
N PHE A 157 -9.18 -0.05 0.67
CA PHE A 157 -10.41 0.10 -0.11
C PHE A 157 -11.24 1.30 0.35
N GLY A 158 -10.58 2.42 0.63
CA GLY A 158 -11.22 3.70 0.83
C GLY A 158 -12.06 4.09 -0.38
N GLY A 159 -13.07 4.92 -0.17
CA GLY A 159 -13.95 5.38 -1.24
C GLY A 159 -15.14 6.15 -0.70
N VAL A 160 -16.02 6.56 -1.60
CA VAL A 160 -17.28 7.21 -1.25
C VAL A 160 -18.26 6.15 -0.76
N GLU A 161 -18.46 6.10 0.53
CA GLU A 161 -19.41 5.20 1.20
C GLU A 161 -20.27 5.96 2.19
N SER A 162 -21.48 5.45 2.48
CA SER A 162 -22.27 5.96 3.60
C SER A 162 -21.65 5.54 4.94
N ALA A 163 -21.96 6.28 6.02
CA ALA A 163 -21.52 5.92 7.36
C ALA A 163 -22.00 4.52 7.76
N GLU A 164 -23.23 4.17 7.40
CA GLU A 164 -23.83 2.86 7.69
C GLU A 164 -23.04 1.73 6.99
N SER A 165 -22.68 1.91 5.71
CA SER A 165 -21.88 0.94 4.98
C SER A 165 -20.50 0.74 5.62
N LYS A 166 -19.83 1.82 6.01
CA LYS A 166 -18.52 1.75 6.70
C LYS A 166 -18.63 1.06 8.06
N ILE A 167 -19.65 1.36 8.85
CA ILE A 167 -19.80 0.80 10.19
C ILE A 167 -20.20 -0.68 10.11
N TYR A 168 -21.29 -1.01 9.42
CA TYR A 168 -21.86 -2.35 9.46
C TYR A 168 -21.28 -3.30 8.44
N GLY A 169 -20.93 -2.82 7.25
CA GLY A 169 -20.35 -3.64 6.19
C GLY A 169 -18.84 -3.86 6.33
N ARG A 170 -18.14 -2.98 7.07
CA ARG A 170 -16.68 -3.04 7.18
C ARG A 170 -16.20 -3.16 8.61
N LEU A 171 -16.34 -2.12 9.44
CA LEU A 171 -15.78 -2.11 10.80
C LEU A 171 -16.36 -3.21 11.68
N SER A 172 -17.70 -3.33 11.75
CA SER A 172 -18.35 -4.35 12.57
C SER A 172 -18.08 -5.77 12.05
N ALA A 173 -18.03 -5.96 10.73
CA ALA A 173 -17.71 -7.27 10.15
C ALA A 173 -16.29 -7.71 10.52
N TRP A 174 -15.30 -6.82 10.39
CA TRP A 174 -13.93 -7.12 10.78
C TRP A 174 -13.77 -7.29 12.29
N GLN A 175 -14.42 -6.46 13.10
CA GLN A 175 -14.41 -6.60 14.54
C GLN A 175 -14.97 -7.97 14.98
N ASN A 176 -16.10 -8.38 14.42
CA ASN A 176 -16.67 -9.69 14.72
C ASN A 176 -15.76 -10.84 14.32
N TRP A 177 -15.07 -10.73 13.19
CA TRP A 177 -14.09 -11.73 12.76
C TRP A 177 -12.86 -11.77 13.68
N ILE A 178 -12.28 -10.60 14.02
CA ILE A 178 -11.09 -10.51 14.87
C ILE A 178 -11.38 -11.07 16.26
N PHE A 179 -12.51 -10.73 16.86
CA PHE A 179 -12.85 -11.10 18.25
C PHE A 179 -13.15 -12.61 18.43
N GLN A 180 -13.21 -13.37 17.35
CA GLN A 180 -13.33 -14.84 17.40
C GLN A 180 -11.98 -15.54 17.20
N ARG A 181 -10.91 -14.80 16.92
CA ARG A 181 -9.60 -15.36 16.58
C ARG A 181 -8.78 -15.63 17.83
N PRO A 182 -7.94 -16.70 17.83
CA PRO A 182 -7.07 -17.01 18.96
C PRO A 182 -6.10 -15.88 19.34
N ASN A 183 -5.63 -15.09 18.36
CA ASN A 183 -4.78 -13.92 18.63
C ASN A 183 -5.52 -12.81 19.42
N ALA A 184 -6.84 -12.80 19.43
CA ALA A 184 -7.64 -11.90 20.26
C ALA A 184 -8.05 -12.54 21.59
N VAL A 185 -8.69 -13.71 21.56
CA VAL A 185 -9.39 -14.32 22.72
C VAL A 185 -8.74 -15.61 23.25
N GLY A 186 -7.64 -16.06 22.66
CA GLY A 186 -6.85 -17.20 23.19
C GLY A 186 -6.17 -16.85 24.50
N GLU A 187 -5.59 -17.84 25.18
CA GLU A 187 -4.96 -17.69 26.50
C GLU A 187 -3.96 -16.53 26.57
N LYS A 188 -3.20 -16.31 25.50
CA LYS A 188 -2.23 -15.22 25.35
C LYS A 188 -2.64 -14.18 24.30
N GLY A 189 -3.91 -14.15 23.95
CA GLY A 189 -4.47 -13.19 22.99
C GLY A 189 -4.59 -11.78 23.56
N ALA A 190 -4.66 -10.79 22.66
CA ALA A 190 -4.63 -9.37 23.03
C ALA A 190 -5.73 -8.96 24.02
N LEU A 191 -6.95 -9.48 23.86
CA LEU A 191 -8.07 -9.16 24.78
C LEU A 191 -7.93 -9.86 26.13
N THR A 192 -7.46 -11.11 26.13
CA THR A 192 -7.26 -11.89 27.37
C THR A 192 -6.13 -11.28 28.22
N MET A 193 -5.11 -10.76 27.57
CA MET A 193 -3.93 -10.18 28.23
C MET A 193 -4.07 -8.67 28.51
N TYR A 194 -5.22 -8.04 28.22
CA TYR A 194 -5.39 -6.58 28.25
C TYR A 194 -5.03 -5.94 29.60
N GLU A 195 -5.34 -6.60 30.72
CA GLU A 195 -5.02 -6.13 32.09
C GLU A 195 -3.78 -6.81 32.68
N SER A 196 -3.09 -7.64 31.90
CA SER A 196 -1.88 -8.33 32.34
C SER A 196 -0.63 -7.44 32.19
N PRO A 197 0.36 -7.54 33.08
CA PRO A 197 1.66 -6.92 32.89
C PRO A 197 2.48 -7.57 31.78
N GLU A 198 2.10 -8.76 31.33
CA GLU A 198 2.76 -9.49 30.24
C GLU A 198 2.22 -9.04 28.88
N ARG A 199 3.07 -9.08 27.85
CA ARG A 199 2.68 -8.79 26.48
C ARG A 199 1.94 -9.98 25.86
N PRO A 200 0.92 -9.75 25.01
CA PRO A 200 0.28 -10.82 24.26
C PRO A 200 1.27 -11.50 23.32
N GLN A 201 0.95 -12.76 22.97
CA GLN A 201 1.76 -13.55 22.03
C GLN A 201 0.87 -13.91 20.83
N PHE A 202 1.38 -13.67 19.62
CA PHE A 202 0.61 -13.84 18.39
C PHE A 202 1.19 -14.98 17.52
N ASP A 203 0.30 -15.70 16.85
CA ASP A 203 0.66 -16.63 15.79
C ASP A 203 0.55 -15.93 14.42
N TYR A 204 1.67 -15.48 13.89
CA TYR A 204 1.76 -14.77 12.62
C TYR A 204 1.53 -15.65 11.38
N ARG A 205 1.46 -16.96 11.53
CA ARG A 205 1.21 -17.90 10.43
C ARG A 205 -0.27 -18.04 10.09
N ARG A 206 -1.14 -17.43 10.88
CA ARG A 206 -2.60 -17.57 10.74
C ARG A 206 -3.25 -16.55 9.84
N THR A 207 -2.51 -15.59 9.31
CA THR A 207 -3.01 -14.52 8.43
C THR A 207 -2.33 -14.54 7.07
#